data_64cc5dd9c60034e490e7576b9fd86526
#
_entry.id   64cc5dd9c60034e490e7576b9fd86526
#
_cell.length_a   1.000
_cell.length_b   1.000
_cell.length_c   1.000
_cell.angle_alpha   90.00
_cell.angle_beta   90.00
_cell.angle_gamma   90.00
#
_symmetry.space_group_name_H-M   'P 1'
#
loop_
_entity.id
_entity.type
_entity.pdbx_description
1 polymer ?
#
loop_
_entity_poly.entity_id
_entity_poly.type
_entity_poly.pdbx_seq_one_letter_code
_entity_poly.pdbx_strand_id
1 'polypeptide(L)'
;MNILRNTIISSCIMLLLVNCCGQNKEKAFLAQYEFEDFSQFNGVSVFIRGGDREKNPIIFVNAPHLVNDNSKVGYYVVILDKKNCQVIKAKWMTEHYVEADTLKLQQLAQTFMKYKIPRMDVDTAGNVFIYLKDVETLALVRFANEDELKKRSRESTWTKVKNTDNWYK
;
A
#
# COMPACT_ATOMS: atom_id res chain seq x y z
N MET A 1 -17.45 -46.02 1.54
CA MET A 1 -16.37 -45.47 2.38
C MET A 1 -15.31 -44.65 1.61
N ASN A 2 -15.37 -44.53 0.28
CA ASN A 2 -14.37 -43.79 -0.53
C ASN A 2 -14.72 -42.33 -0.86
N ILE A 3 -15.96 -41.91 -0.70
CA ILE A 3 -16.42 -40.54 -1.08
C ILE A 3 -15.96 -39.50 -0.06
N LEU A 4 -16.00 -39.82 1.24
CA LEU A 4 -15.58 -38.88 2.29
C LEU A 4 -14.06 -38.57 2.24
N ARG A 5 -13.25 -39.53 1.83
CA ARG A 5 -11.79 -39.40 1.76
C ARG A 5 -11.34 -38.45 0.65
N ASN A 6 -12.02 -38.46 -0.48
CA ASN A 6 -11.72 -37.59 -1.62
C ASN A 6 -12.13 -36.13 -1.36
N THR A 7 -13.19 -35.90 -0.58
CA THR A 7 -13.66 -34.54 -0.25
C THR A 7 -12.69 -33.82 0.71
N ILE A 8 -12.12 -34.54 1.68
CA ILE A 8 -11.16 -33.98 2.63
C ILE A 8 -9.84 -33.61 1.93
N ILE A 9 -9.35 -34.45 1.01
CA ILE A 9 -8.12 -34.21 0.26
C ILE A 9 -8.27 -32.98 -0.66
N SER A 10 -9.42 -32.85 -1.33
CA SER A 10 -9.71 -31.70 -2.19
C SER A 10 -9.77 -30.39 -1.42
N SER A 11 -10.37 -30.38 -0.22
CA SER A 11 -10.44 -29.20 0.65
C SER A 11 -9.08 -28.77 1.18
N CYS A 12 -8.21 -29.72 1.56
CA CYS A 12 -6.84 -29.40 2.00
C CYS A 12 -5.96 -28.85 0.88
N ILE A 13 -6.11 -29.36 -0.35
CA ILE A 13 -5.35 -28.88 -1.51
C ILE A 13 -5.78 -27.45 -1.86
N MET A 14 -7.07 -27.12 -1.77
CA MET A 14 -7.57 -25.77 -2.03
C MET A 14 -7.08 -24.75 -1.00
N LEU A 15 -7.01 -25.12 0.28
CA LEU A 15 -6.44 -24.28 1.36
C LEU A 15 -4.92 -24.05 1.17
N LEU A 16 -4.18 -25.04 0.68
CA LEU A 16 -2.74 -24.88 0.40
C LEU A 16 -2.48 -23.97 -0.80
N LEU A 17 -3.31 -23.99 -1.83
CA LEU A 17 -3.16 -23.13 -3.01
C LEU A 17 -3.45 -21.64 -2.69
N VAL A 18 -4.39 -21.34 -1.80
CA VAL A 18 -4.69 -19.97 -1.37
C VAL A 18 -3.51 -19.36 -0.57
N ASN A 19 -2.87 -20.15 0.30
CA ASN A 19 -1.69 -19.70 1.04
C ASN A 19 -0.46 -19.49 0.16
N CYS A 20 -0.25 -20.32 -0.87
CA CYS A 20 0.86 -20.17 -1.81
C CYS A 20 0.77 -18.86 -2.63
N CYS A 21 -0.44 -18.40 -2.98
CA CYS A 21 -0.60 -17.19 -3.79
C CYS A 21 -0.25 -15.90 -3.02
N GLY A 22 -0.52 -15.86 -1.71
CA GLY A 22 -0.15 -14.73 -0.83
C GLY A 22 1.36 -14.64 -0.59
N GLN A 23 2.00 -15.76 -0.25
CA GLN A 23 3.45 -15.82 -0.01
C GLN A 23 4.29 -15.47 -1.25
N ASN A 24 3.80 -15.74 -2.47
CA ASN A 24 4.47 -15.36 -3.69
C ASN A 24 4.48 -13.85 -3.92
N LYS A 25 3.40 -13.12 -3.56
CA LYS A 25 3.35 -11.65 -3.69
C LYS A 25 4.29 -10.96 -2.72
N GLU A 26 4.35 -11.41 -1.44
CA GLU A 26 5.30 -10.87 -0.45
C GLU A 26 6.74 -11.04 -0.92
N LYS A 27 7.12 -12.25 -1.34
CA LYS A 27 8.47 -12.55 -1.85
C LYS A 27 8.80 -11.73 -3.09
N ALA A 28 7.88 -11.62 -4.04
CA ALA A 28 8.08 -10.84 -5.26
C ALA A 28 8.26 -9.35 -4.95
N PHE A 29 7.47 -8.80 -4.02
CA PHE A 29 7.60 -7.42 -3.58
C PHE A 29 8.96 -7.17 -2.90
N LEU A 30 9.34 -8.00 -1.93
CA LEU A 30 10.59 -7.88 -1.21
C LEU A 30 11.81 -8.05 -2.14
N ALA A 31 11.79 -9.02 -3.06
CA ALA A 31 12.87 -9.21 -4.03
C ALA A 31 13.12 -7.96 -4.89
N GLN A 32 12.13 -7.11 -5.09
CA GLN A 32 12.24 -5.90 -5.90
C GLN A 32 12.47 -4.64 -5.08
N TYR A 33 11.91 -4.55 -3.86
CA TYR A 33 11.79 -3.30 -3.11
C TYR A 33 12.31 -3.39 -1.65
N GLU A 34 13.04 -4.44 -1.28
CA GLU A 34 13.56 -4.60 0.09
C GLU A 34 14.35 -3.38 0.57
N PHE A 35 15.21 -2.86 -0.30
CA PHE A 35 16.11 -1.73 -0.02
C PHE A 35 15.63 -0.40 -0.63
N GLU A 36 14.38 -0.34 -1.09
CA GLU A 36 13.83 0.87 -1.69
C GLU A 36 13.76 2.01 -0.69
N ASP A 37 14.09 3.23 -1.13
CA ASP A 37 13.89 4.45 -0.36
C ASP A 37 12.46 4.96 -0.53
N PHE A 38 11.68 4.88 0.54
CA PHE A 38 10.30 5.36 0.60
C PHE A 38 10.17 6.77 1.22
N SER A 39 11.28 7.46 1.50
CA SER A 39 11.29 8.75 2.23
C SER A 39 10.42 9.83 1.58
N GLN A 40 10.28 9.81 0.25
CA GLN A 40 9.39 10.73 -0.46
C GLN A 40 7.91 10.59 -0.08
N PHE A 41 7.52 9.46 0.54
CA PHE A 41 6.18 9.18 1.02
C PHE A 41 6.01 9.40 2.53
N ASN A 42 6.98 9.95 3.25
CA ASN A 42 6.84 10.19 4.69
C ASN A 42 5.60 11.03 5.00
N GLY A 43 4.74 10.53 5.89
CA GLY A 43 3.45 11.15 6.24
C GLY A 43 2.38 11.03 5.14
N VAL A 44 2.53 10.10 4.20
CA VAL A 44 1.62 9.91 3.06
C VAL A 44 0.93 8.56 3.12
N SER A 45 -0.38 8.56 2.89
CA SER A 45 -1.17 7.37 2.57
C SER A 45 -1.61 7.45 1.11
N VAL A 46 -1.35 6.40 0.33
CA VAL A 46 -1.71 6.33 -1.08
C VAL A 46 -2.30 4.98 -1.43
N PHE A 47 -3.43 4.96 -2.15
CA PHE A 47 -4.09 3.72 -2.54
C PHE A 47 -4.91 3.83 -3.82
N ILE A 48 -5.11 2.68 -4.47
CA ILE A 48 -5.96 2.53 -5.66
C ILE A 48 -7.39 2.23 -5.20
N ARG A 49 -8.34 3.08 -5.57
CA ARG A 49 -9.77 2.83 -5.28
C ARG A 49 -10.51 2.11 -6.41
N GLY A 50 -9.86 1.84 -7.51
CA GLY A 50 -10.48 1.18 -8.67
C GLY A 50 -10.05 1.83 -9.97
N GLY A 51 -10.89 1.75 -10.99
CA GLY A 51 -10.68 2.38 -12.29
C GLY A 51 -11.90 3.19 -12.74
N ASP A 52 -11.67 4.16 -13.62
CA ASP A 52 -12.74 4.86 -14.31
C ASP A 52 -13.41 3.98 -15.39
N ARG A 53 -14.30 4.55 -16.21
CA ARG A 53 -14.99 3.81 -17.28
C ARG A 53 -14.04 3.22 -18.32
N GLU A 54 -12.86 3.81 -18.49
CA GLU A 54 -11.81 3.37 -19.41
C GLU A 54 -10.78 2.43 -18.72
N LYS A 55 -11.02 2.11 -17.47
CA LYS A 55 -10.13 1.32 -16.59
C LYS A 55 -8.79 2.01 -16.29
N ASN A 56 -8.75 3.34 -16.33
CA ASN A 56 -7.64 4.13 -15.83
C ASN A 56 -7.63 4.10 -14.29
N PRO A 57 -6.50 3.88 -13.61
CA PRO A 57 -6.46 3.79 -12.16
C PRO A 57 -6.85 5.13 -11.50
N ILE A 58 -7.71 5.04 -10.48
CA ILE A 58 -8.10 6.15 -9.62
C ILE A 58 -7.30 6.03 -8.34
N ILE A 59 -6.36 6.96 -8.12
CA ILE A 59 -5.44 6.99 -6.99
C ILE A 59 -5.91 8.03 -5.99
N PHE A 60 -5.95 7.64 -4.74
CA PHE A 60 -6.24 8.52 -3.60
C PHE A 60 -4.94 8.79 -2.85
N VAL A 61 -4.61 10.06 -2.67
CA VAL A 61 -3.42 10.52 -1.93
C VAL A 61 -3.87 11.34 -0.74
N ASN A 62 -3.43 10.95 0.44
CA ASN A 62 -3.56 11.72 1.67
C ASN A 62 -2.16 12.09 2.15
N ALA A 63 -1.83 13.38 2.13
CA ALA A 63 -0.54 13.92 2.53
C ALA A 63 -0.76 15.23 3.30
N PRO A 64 -1.12 15.16 4.59
CA PRO A 64 -1.49 16.33 5.40
C PRO A 64 -0.43 17.43 5.40
N HIS A 65 0.85 17.06 5.41
CA HIS A 65 1.97 18.00 5.44
C HIS A 65 2.17 18.79 4.13
N LEU A 66 1.51 18.40 3.03
CA LEU A 66 1.51 19.13 1.76
C LEU A 66 0.31 20.09 1.61
N VAL A 67 -0.50 20.22 2.66
CA VAL A 67 -1.71 21.05 2.70
C VAL A 67 -1.50 22.16 3.69
N ASN A 68 -1.69 23.40 3.27
CA ASN A 68 -1.49 24.58 4.12
C ASN A 68 -2.64 24.80 5.12
N ASP A 69 -3.79 24.15 4.90
CA ASP A 69 -4.95 24.26 5.77
C ASP A 69 -5.13 23.00 6.64
N ASN A 70 -4.94 23.13 7.94
CA ASN A 70 -5.09 22.05 8.93
C ASN A 70 -6.55 21.63 9.18
N SER A 71 -7.53 22.26 8.52
CA SER A 71 -8.92 22.17 8.95
C SER A 71 -9.74 21.02 8.39
N LYS A 72 -9.31 20.17 7.56
CA LYS A 72 -9.95 18.89 7.12
C LYS A 72 -9.23 18.35 5.89
N VAL A 73 -8.17 17.63 6.12
CA VAL A 73 -7.43 17.00 5.05
C VAL A 73 -8.27 15.89 4.42
N GLY A 74 -8.80 16.18 3.24
CA GLY A 74 -9.44 15.19 2.39
C GLY A 74 -8.40 14.44 1.54
N TYR A 75 -8.90 13.53 0.73
CA TYR A 75 -8.07 12.87 -0.28
C TYR A 75 -7.93 13.75 -1.53
N TYR A 76 -6.71 13.81 -2.06
CA TYR A 76 -6.47 14.29 -3.41
C TYR A 76 -6.60 13.10 -4.37
N VAL A 77 -7.47 13.22 -5.36
CA VAL A 77 -7.79 12.14 -6.30
C VAL A 77 -7.08 12.41 -7.61
N VAL A 78 -6.29 11.44 -8.06
CA VAL A 78 -5.55 11.50 -9.32
C VAL A 78 -6.00 10.34 -10.21
N ILE A 79 -6.41 10.62 -11.43
CA ILE A 79 -6.69 9.62 -12.46
C ILE A 79 -5.49 9.60 -13.40
N LEU A 80 -4.87 8.43 -13.52
CA LEU A 80 -3.69 8.23 -14.37
C LEU A 80 -4.04 7.42 -15.61
N ASP A 81 -3.45 7.75 -16.73
CA ASP A 81 -3.52 6.92 -17.94
C ASP A 81 -2.89 5.56 -17.66
N LYS A 82 -3.62 4.48 -17.94
CA LYS A 82 -3.19 3.10 -17.64
C LYS A 82 -1.98 2.63 -18.45
N LYS A 83 -1.62 3.32 -19.55
CA LYS A 83 -0.52 2.91 -20.43
C LYS A 83 0.80 3.60 -20.06
N ASN A 84 0.73 4.90 -19.74
CA ASN A 84 1.93 5.73 -19.54
C ASN A 84 2.00 6.43 -18.19
N CYS A 85 0.99 6.20 -17.30
CA CYS A 85 0.87 6.82 -15.98
C CYS A 85 0.86 8.36 -15.99
N GLN A 86 0.50 8.99 -17.11
CA GLN A 86 0.31 10.43 -17.15
C GLN A 86 -0.99 10.83 -16.46
N VAL A 87 -1.00 12.01 -15.84
CA VAL A 87 -2.17 12.54 -15.16
C VAL A 87 -3.21 12.96 -16.19
N ILE A 88 -4.37 12.29 -16.18
CA ILE A 88 -5.53 12.66 -17.00
C ILE A 88 -6.35 13.73 -16.28
N LYS A 89 -6.57 13.54 -14.97
CA LYS A 89 -7.39 14.40 -14.14
C LYS A 89 -6.93 14.33 -12.69
N ALA A 90 -6.97 15.47 -12.01
CA ALA A 90 -6.70 15.51 -10.59
C ALA A 90 -7.61 16.54 -9.91
N LYS A 91 -8.09 16.23 -8.69
CA LYS A 91 -8.95 17.11 -7.91
C LYS A 91 -8.98 16.72 -6.44
N TRP A 92 -9.31 17.66 -5.57
CA TRP A 92 -9.70 17.37 -4.18
C TRP A 92 -11.07 16.71 -4.12
N MET A 93 -11.29 15.86 -3.11
CA MET A 93 -12.62 15.32 -2.78
C MET A 93 -13.51 16.30 -2.00
N THR A 94 -13.03 17.48 -1.73
CA THR A 94 -13.77 18.53 -1.02
C THR A 94 -14.26 19.58 -2.02
N GLU A 95 -15.39 20.22 -1.71
CA GLU A 95 -15.92 21.33 -2.49
C GLU A 95 -15.20 22.66 -2.20
N HIS A 96 -14.42 22.71 -1.11
CA HIS A 96 -13.65 23.91 -0.75
C HIS A 96 -12.30 23.92 -1.44
N TYR A 97 -11.83 25.13 -1.74
CA TYR A 97 -10.46 25.34 -2.21
C TYR A 97 -9.47 24.91 -1.12
N VAL A 98 -8.48 24.12 -1.51
CA VAL A 98 -7.40 23.64 -0.63
C VAL A 98 -6.09 24.13 -1.24
N GLU A 99 -5.37 24.94 -0.49
CA GLU A 99 -4.02 25.34 -0.87
C GLU A 99 -3.04 24.20 -0.55
N ALA A 100 -2.44 23.65 -1.59
CA ALA A 100 -1.52 22.53 -1.45
C ALA A 100 -0.55 22.46 -2.62
N ASP A 101 0.56 21.75 -2.43
CA ASP A 101 1.47 21.36 -3.52
C ASP A 101 0.85 20.23 -4.36
N THR A 102 -0.07 20.61 -5.26
CA THR A 102 -0.78 19.66 -6.12
C THR A 102 0.14 18.96 -7.12
N LEU A 103 1.23 19.59 -7.51
CA LEU A 103 2.23 18.96 -8.39
C LEU A 103 2.92 17.80 -7.66
N LYS A 104 3.33 18.01 -6.42
CA LYS A 104 3.92 16.97 -5.57
C LYS A 104 2.95 15.81 -5.33
N LEU A 105 1.66 16.09 -5.07
CA LEU A 105 0.63 15.06 -4.90
C LEU A 105 0.45 14.21 -6.17
N GLN A 106 0.49 14.82 -7.35
CA GLN A 106 0.44 14.10 -8.62
C GLN A 106 1.68 13.23 -8.84
N GLN A 107 2.87 13.74 -8.53
CA GLN A 107 4.13 12.99 -8.61
C GLN A 107 4.12 11.77 -7.66
N LEU A 108 3.59 11.92 -6.44
CA LEU A 108 3.43 10.81 -5.50
C LEU A 108 2.51 9.72 -6.07
N ALA A 109 1.36 10.11 -6.66
CA ALA A 109 0.46 9.16 -7.30
C ALA A 109 1.13 8.41 -8.46
N GLN A 110 1.86 9.12 -9.32
CA GLN A 110 2.60 8.52 -10.44
C GLN A 110 3.70 7.57 -9.96
N THR A 111 4.48 8.00 -8.96
CA THR A 111 5.57 7.18 -8.40
C THR A 111 5.02 5.92 -7.70
N PHE A 112 3.87 6.04 -7.01
CA PHE A 112 3.23 4.90 -6.36
C PHE A 112 2.89 3.77 -7.35
N MET A 113 2.52 4.08 -8.58
CA MET A 113 2.15 3.07 -9.59
C MET A 113 3.28 2.09 -9.93
N LYS A 114 4.55 2.46 -9.72
CA LYS A 114 5.69 1.55 -9.96
C LYS A 114 5.67 0.31 -9.07
N TYR A 115 5.08 0.43 -7.86
CA TYR A 115 5.06 -0.67 -6.89
C TYR A 115 4.01 -1.74 -7.21
N LYS A 116 3.01 -1.43 -8.04
CA LYS A 116 1.93 -2.36 -8.47
C LYS A 116 1.19 -3.01 -7.29
N ILE A 117 0.97 -2.24 -6.24
CA ILE A 117 0.28 -2.65 -5.02
C ILE A 117 -1.00 -1.83 -4.82
N PRO A 118 -2.00 -2.36 -4.11
CA PRO A 118 -3.26 -1.64 -3.89
C PRO A 118 -3.13 -0.45 -2.93
N ARG A 119 -2.23 -0.50 -1.92
CA ARG A 119 -2.04 0.58 -0.94
C ARG A 119 -0.65 0.56 -0.31
N MET A 120 -0.17 1.74 0.02
CA MET A 120 1.00 1.99 0.84
C MET A 120 0.74 3.17 1.76
N ASP A 121 1.12 3.01 3.03
CA ASP A 121 1.15 4.10 3.98
C ASP A 121 2.59 4.24 4.49
N VAL A 122 3.06 5.47 4.61
CA VAL A 122 4.33 5.78 5.28
C VAL A 122 4.01 6.82 6.34
N ASP A 123 4.26 6.49 7.60
CA ASP A 123 4.01 7.44 8.68
C ASP A 123 5.13 8.49 8.78
N THR A 124 4.95 9.47 9.66
CA THR A 124 5.92 10.57 9.83
C THR A 124 7.23 10.13 10.48
N ALA A 125 7.27 8.94 11.10
CA ALA A 125 8.49 8.32 11.62
C ALA A 125 9.26 7.55 10.54
N GLY A 126 8.69 7.37 9.34
CA GLY A 126 9.27 6.63 8.24
C GLY A 126 8.98 5.12 8.27
N ASN A 127 8.03 4.66 9.11
CA ASN A 127 7.57 3.28 9.05
C ASN A 127 6.71 3.09 7.80
N VAL A 128 6.96 1.99 7.06
CA VAL A 128 6.30 1.68 5.78
C VAL A 128 5.34 0.52 5.97
N PHE A 129 4.09 0.70 5.57
CA PHE A 129 3.02 -0.29 5.65
C PHE A 129 2.56 -0.65 4.24
N ILE A 130 2.71 -1.92 3.84
CA ILE A 130 2.44 -2.40 2.49
C ILE A 130 1.24 -3.35 2.49
N TYR A 131 0.31 -3.09 1.60
CA TYR A 131 -0.89 -3.87 1.36
C TYR A 131 -0.78 -4.51 -0.02
N LEU A 132 -0.80 -5.85 -0.09
CA LEU A 132 -0.48 -6.59 -1.33
C LEU A 132 -1.70 -7.25 -1.97
N LYS A 133 -2.75 -7.47 -1.21
CA LYS A 133 -3.96 -8.17 -1.67
C LYS A 133 -5.10 -7.20 -1.96
N ASP A 134 -5.36 -6.34 -1.02
CA ASP A 134 -6.43 -5.34 -1.03
C ASP A 134 -5.98 -4.09 -0.26
N VAL A 135 -6.82 -3.08 -0.12
CA VAL A 135 -6.49 -1.82 0.57
C VAL A 135 -6.67 -1.89 2.10
N GLU A 136 -7.13 -3.02 2.64
CA GLU A 136 -7.48 -3.19 4.05
C GLU A 136 -6.53 -4.15 4.78
N THR A 137 -6.06 -5.19 4.09
CA THR A 137 -5.24 -6.24 4.69
C THR A 137 -3.76 -5.88 4.62
N LEU A 138 -3.20 -5.47 5.77
CA LEU A 138 -1.76 -5.22 5.92
C LEU A 138 -0.98 -6.51 5.69
N ALA A 139 0.01 -6.47 4.82
CA ALA A 139 0.82 -7.64 4.44
C ALA A 139 2.25 -7.57 5.00
N LEU A 140 2.88 -6.39 4.91
CA LEU A 140 4.27 -6.18 5.32
C LEU A 140 4.43 -4.83 6.00
N VAL A 141 5.32 -4.78 6.99
CA VAL A 141 5.74 -3.55 7.66
C VAL A 141 7.26 -3.47 7.65
N ARG A 142 7.81 -2.30 7.32
CA ARG A 142 9.21 -1.98 7.56
C ARG A 142 9.29 -0.88 8.60
N PHE A 143 9.90 -1.15 9.73
CA PHE A 143 10.14 -0.14 10.75
C PHE A 143 11.36 0.72 10.40
N ALA A 144 11.26 2.02 10.66
CA ALA A 144 12.33 2.98 10.41
C ALA A 144 13.58 2.67 11.25
N ASN A 145 13.38 2.18 12.48
CA ASN A 145 14.43 1.80 13.41
C ASN A 145 13.91 0.83 14.50
N GLU A 146 14.80 0.33 15.35
CA GLU A 146 14.46 -0.59 16.43
C GLU A 146 13.56 0.01 17.52
N ASP A 147 13.64 1.31 17.76
CA ASP A 147 12.81 1.96 18.78
C ASP A 147 11.35 2.04 18.33
N GLU A 148 11.10 2.29 17.06
CA GLU A 148 9.76 2.22 16.45
C GLU A 148 9.21 0.78 16.50
N LEU A 149 10.03 -0.23 16.22
CA LEU A 149 9.65 -1.63 16.39
C LEU A 149 9.24 -1.93 17.84
N LYS A 150 10.08 -1.55 18.83
CA LYS A 150 9.79 -1.77 20.26
C LYS A 150 8.52 -1.07 20.72
N LYS A 151 8.29 0.17 20.26
CA LYS A 151 7.10 0.95 20.55
C LYS A 151 5.84 0.23 20.05
N ARG A 152 5.83 -0.18 18.79
CA ARG A 152 4.71 -0.86 18.14
C ARG A 152 4.50 -2.30 18.60
N SER A 153 5.53 -2.98 19.07
CA SER A 153 5.44 -4.35 19.63
C SER A 153 4.70 -4.43 20.96
N ARG A 154 4.39 -3.28 21.59
CA ARG A 154 3.49 -3.21 22.74
C ARG A 154 2.02 -3.33 22.35
N GLU A 155 1.69 -3.02 21.11
CA GLU A 155 0.32 -2.99 20.58
C GLU A 155 -0.01 -4.22 19.72
N SER A 156 1.01 -4.83 19.11
CA SER A 156 0.83 -5.95 18.16
C SER A 156 2.06 -6.85 18.14
N THR A 157 1.86 -8.13 17.84
CA THR A 157 2.95 -9.08 17.66
C THR A 157 3.44 -9.03 16.22
N TRP A 158 4.73 -8.73 16.03
CA TRP A 158 5.38 -8.67 14.74
C TRP A 158 6.33 -9.83 14.53
N THR A 159 6.20 -10.54 13.43
CA THR A 159 7.12 -11.63 13.07
C THR A 159 8.07 -11.14 11.97
N LYS A 160 9.38 -11.18 12.23
CA LYS A 160 10.39 -10.79 11.23
C LYS A 160 10.29 -11.68 9.99
N VAL A 161 10.29 -11.09 8.82
CA VAL A 161 10.34 -11.83 7.57
C VAL A 161 11.74 -12.42 7.41
N LYS A 162 11.84 -13.72 7.16
CA LYS A 162 13.11 -14.43 7.06
C LYS A 162 13.98 -13.86 5.93
N ASN A 163 15.26 -13.66 6.22
CA ASN A 163 16.26 -13.14 5.30
C ASN A 163 16.01 -11.70 4.83
N THR A 164 15.34 -10.88 5.65
CA THR A 164 15.21 -9.43 5.42
C THR A 164 15.77 -8.66 6.61
N ASP A 165 16.18 -7.39 6.40
CA ASP A 165 16.76 -6.60 7.48
C ASP A 165 15.69 -6.06 8.43
N ASN A 166 14.70 -5.34 7.93
CA ASN A 166 13.73 -4.60 8.75
C ASN A 166 12.27 -4.81 8.34
N TRP A 167 11.95 -5.94 7.68
CA TRP A 167 10.59 -6.26 7.28
C TRP A 167 9.93 -7.27 8.22
N TYR A 168 8.66 -7.02 8.53
CA TYR A 168 7.82 -7.77 9.49
C TYR A 168 6.42 -8.01 8.92
N LYS A 169 5.68 -8.94 9.52
CA LYS A 169 4.27 -9.24 9.26
C LYS A 169 3.53 -9.70 10.51
#